data_4654ba98fd869185068379067490946d
#
_entry.id   4654ba98fd869185068379067490946d
#
_cell.length_a   1.000
_cell.length_b   1.000
_cell.length_c   1.000
_cell.angle_alpha   90.00
_cell.angle_beta   90.00
_cell.angle_gamma   90.00
#
_symmetry.space_group_name_H-M   'P 1'
#
loop_
_entity.id
_entity.type
_entity.pdbx_description
1 polymer ?
#
loop_
_entity_poly.entity_id
_entity_poly.type
_entity_poly.pdbx_seq_one_letter_code
_entity_poly.pdbx_strand_id
1 'polypeptide(L)'
;DYVEGWKLADKLGIPMVDEHYYQTPGWFLNNQDFYDKYDRSKKTKVYLGEYATHIPGRKANIETALTEALYLAALERNGDVVHMTSYAPLLAKEGHTQWNPDLIYFNNREVKPTTGYYVQKLYGQNAGNEYLPSKITLDNRDDQVRKRIAASIVRDSASGDVIVKLVNLLPVEVNTNVDLSGIGAIQSSAKRTVLTGKPTDTPLPVEDTMEVAEKFDYQLPAYSFTVIRIKKANEK
;
A
#
# COMPACT_ATOMS: atom_id res chain seq x y z
N ASP A 1 17.98 -3.35 18.87
CA ASP A 1 18.97 -3.57 17.83
C ASP A 1 18.51 -4.69 16.90
N TYR A 2 18.37 -4.39 15.59
CA TYR A 2 17.85 -5.29 14.57
C TYR A 2 18.63 -6.63 14.51
N VAL A 3 19.96 -6.55 14.40
CA VAL A 3 20.80 -7.74 14.22
C VAL A 3 20.73 -8.68 15.42
N GLU A 4 20.83 -8.15 16.61
CA GLU A 4 20.81 -8.95 17.85
C GLU A 4 19.41 -9.49 18.12
N GLY A 5 18.36 -8.73 17.81
CA GLY A 5 16.98 -9.19 17.90
C GLY A 5 16.71 -10.41 17.01
N TRP A 6 17.15 -10.35 15.76
CA TRP A 6 17.03 -11.48 14.84
C TRP A 6 17.85 -12.71 15.25
N LYS A 7 19.10 -12.52 15.71
CA LYS A 7 19.91 -13.63 16.25
C LYS A 7 19.25 -14.31 17.44
N LEU A 8 18.66 -13.53 18.33
CA LEU A 8 17.96 -14.06 19.49
C LEU A 8 16.69 -14.82 19.09
N ALA A 9 15.92 -14.25 18.16
CA ALA A 9 14.71 -14.89 17.63
C ALA A 9 15.03 -16.24 16.96
N ASP A 10 16.06 -16.29 16.13
CA ASP A 10 16.53 -17.54 15.50
C ASP A 10 16.97 -18.56 16.55
N LYS A 11 17.75 -18.14 17.56
CA LYS A 11 18.24 -19.01 18.63
C LYS A 11 17.11 -19.61 19.48
N LEU A 12 16.07 -18.81 19.74
CA LEU A 12 14.95 -19.23 20.58
C LEU A 12 13.78 -19.85 19.79
N GLY A 13 13.83 -19.85 18.48
CA GLY A 13 12.74 -20.32 17.61
C GLY A 13 11.48 -19.46 17.73
N ILE A 14 11.64 -18.15 17.92
CA ILE A 14 10.53 -17.20 18.01
C ILE A 14 9.79 -17.16 16.66
N PRO A 15 8.45 -17.30 16.65
CA PRO A 15 7.71 -17.38 15.39
C PRO A 15 7.64 -16.04 14.65
N MET A 16 7.78 -14.91 15.34
CA MET A 16 7.60 -13.58 14.76
C MET A 16 8.47 -12.53 15.46
N VAL A 17 9.09 -11.65 14.68
CA VAL A 17 9.85 -10.48 15.15
C VAL A 17 9.05 -9.23 14.84
N ASP A 18 8.96 -8.32 15.81
CA ASP A 18 8.34 -7.02 15.64
C ASP A 18 9.38 -6.01 15.14
N GLU A 19 9.09 -5.36 14.01
CA GLU A 19 9.93 -4.34 13.40
C GLU A 19 9.20 -3.01 13.30
N HIS A 20 9.92 -1.90 13.53
CA HIS A 20 9.37 -0.54 13.54
C HIS A 20 10.16 0.39 12.62
N TYR A 21 9.45 1.16 11.76
CA TYR A 21 10.09 2.09 10.82
C TYR A 21 9.34 3.42 10.76
N TYR A 22 9.89 4.44 11.44
CA TYR A 22 9.49 5.83 11.32
C TYR A 22 10.51 6.57 10.46
N GLN A 23 10.23 6.73 9.17
CA GLN A 23 11.22 7.13 8.20
C GLN A 23 10.71 8.22 7.23
N THR A 24 11.64 8.84 6.51
CA THR A 24 11.32 9.83 5.48
C THR A 24 10.77 9.17 4.21
N PRO A 25 10.06 9.92 3.33
CA PRO A 25 9.67 9.42 2.00
C PRO A 25 10.84 8.82 1.22
N GLY A 26 11.98 9.50 1.24
CA GLY A 26 13.18 9.03 0.54
C GLY A 26 13.67 7.66 1.03
N TRP A 27 13.57 7.40 2.33
CA TRP A 27 13.91 6.08 2.87
C TRP A 27 12.97 5.00 2.34
N PHE A 28 11.66 5.21 2.41
CA PHE A 28 10.68 4.26 1.92
C PHE A 28 10.84 3.99 0.42
N LEU A 29 11.04 5.04 -0.39
CA LEU A 29 11.29 4.90 -1.83
C LEU A 29 12.53 4.06 -2.14
N ASN A 30 13.59 4.18 -1.33
CA ASN A 30 14.84 3.45 -1.55
C ASN A 30 14.87 2.06 -0.90
N ASN A 31 13.86 1.69 -0.11
CA ASN A 31 13.79 0.41 0.60
C ASN A 31 12.54 -0.41 0.26
N GLN A 32 11.93 -0.21 -0.91
CA GLN A 32 10.79 -1.01 -1.36
C GLN A 32 11.15 -2.50 -1.57
N ASP A 33 12.43 -2.80 -1.80
CA ASP A 33 12.96 -4.15 -1.94
C ASP A 33 13.55 -4.72 -0.64
N PHE A 34 13.31 -4.07 0.50
CA PHE A 34 13.89 -4.44 1.80
C PHE A 34 13.54 -5.89 2.18
N TYR A 35 12.27 -6.24 2.12
CA TYR A 35 11.80 -7.58 2.45
C TYR A 35 12.02 -8.60 1.33
N ASP A 36 12.28 -8.18 0.09
CA ASP A 36 12.65 -9.08 -1.02
C ASP A 36 13.95 -9.84 -0.71
N LYS A 37 14.80 -9.26 0.15
CA LYS A 37 16.12 -9.79 0.54
C LYS A 37 16.10 -10.71 1.77
N TYR A 38 14.94 -10.89 2.40
CA TYR A 38 14.82 -11.74 3.58
C TYR A 38 14.98 -13.22 3.22
N ASP A 39 15.61 -13.95 4.11
CA ASP A 39 15.81 -15.40 3.97
C ASP A 39 14.47 -16.15 4.16
N ARG A 40 13.90 -16.63 3.04
CA ARG A 40 12.63 -17.37 3.03
C ARG A 40 12.69 -18.74 3.69
N SER A 41 13.89 -19.29 3.93
CA SER A 41 14.05 -20.55 4.66
C SER A 41 13.75 -20.42 6.16
N LYS A 42 13.80 -19.21 6.70
CA LYS A 42 13.51 -18.92 8.11
C LYS A 42 12.03 -19.13 8.44
N LYS A 43 11.78 -19.80 9.57
CA LYS A 43 10.43 -19.95 10.12
C LYS A 43 9.92 -18.67 10.76
N THR A 44 10.82 -17.87 11.34
CA THR A 44 10.49 -16.58 11.95
C THR A 44 10.01 -15.61 10.90
N LYS A 45 8.85 -15.03 11.13
CA LYS A 45 8.21 -14.04 10.24
C LYS A 45 8.29 -12.64 10.84
N VAL A 46 7.84 -11.66 10.08
CA VAL A 46 7.83 -10.25 10.49
C VAL A 46 6.40 -9.82 10.84
N TYR A 47 6.27 -9.19 11.97
CA TYR A 47 5.21 -8.27 12.29
C TYR A 47 5.78 -6.85 12.15
N LEU A 48 5.34 -6.10 11.16
CA LEU A 48 5.65 -4.68 11.06
C LEU A 48 4.70 -3.92 11.97
N GLY A 49 5.05 -3.87 13.26
CA GLY A 49 4.17 -3.41 14.33
C GLY A 49 3.97 -1.92 14.37
N GLU A 50 4.94 -1.14 13.86
CA GLU A 50 4.83 0.30 13.77
C GLU A 50 5.52 0.84 12.52
N TYR A 51 4.82 1.67 11.74
CA TYR A 51 5.44 2.43 10.67
C TYR A 51 4.64 3.68 10.35
N ALA A 52 5.35 4.73 9.96
CA ALA A 52 4.77 5.95 9.41
C ALA A 52 5.81 6.73 8.60
N THR A 53 5.33 7.43 7.59
CA THR A 53 6.15 8.37 6.81
C THR A 53 6.21 9.72 7.49
N HIS A 54 7.42 10.21 7.73
CA HIS A 54 7.65 11.50 8.36
C HIS A 54 8.28 12.52 7.39
N ILE A 55 7.62 13.64 7.20
CA ILE A 55 8.14 14.82 6.47
C ILE A 55 8.45 15.96 7.44
N PRO A 56 9.25 16.98 7.04
CA PRO A 56 9.45 18.17 7.84
C PRO A 56 8.11 18.81 8.25
N GLY A 57 8.01 19.23 9.50
CA GLY A 57 6.77 19.76 10.09
C GLY A 57 5.72 18.71 10.47
N ARG A 58 6.04 17.42 10.28
CA ARG A 58 5.21 16.30 10.73
C ARG A 58 3.75 16.37 10.28
N LYS A 59 3.52 16.78 9.04
CA LYS A 59 2.18 16.88 8.45
C LYS A 59 1.78 15.56 7.83
N ALA A 60 0.51 15.17 8.00
CA ALA A 60 -0.12 14.10 7.24
C ALA A 60 -0.79 14.71 5.99
N ASN A 61 -0.32 14.33 4.81
CA ASN A 61 -0.82 14.81 3.52
C ASN A 61 -0.75 13.68 2.48
N ILE A 62 -1.07 13.99 1.22
CA ILE A 62 -1.06 12.95 0.17
C ILE A 62 0.35 12.43 -0.11
N GLU A 63 1.41 13.22 0.04
CA GLU A 63 2.79 12.76 -0.16
C GLU A 63 3.14 11.63 0.82
N THR A 64 2.84 11.82 2.12
CA THR A 64 3.06 10.77 3.12
C THR A 64 2.17 9.57 2.85
N ALA A 65 0.90 9.79 2.55
CA ALA A 65 -0.07 8.73 2.27
C ALA A 65 0.33 7.86 1.06
N LEU A 66 0.77 8.49 -0.05
CA LEU A 66 1.22 7.76 -1.24
C LEU A 66 2.54 7.04 -1.03
N THR A 67 3.45 7.59 -0.22
CA THR A 67 4.68 6.91 0.19
C THR A 67 4.35 5.62 0.95
N GLU A 68 3.40 5.68 1.86
CA GLU A 68 2.90 4.52 2.58
C GLU A 68 2.19 3.53 1.66
N ALA A 69 1.43 4.01 0.67
CA ALA A 69 0.80 3.15 -0.34
C ALA A 69 1.83 2.37 -1.17
N LEU A 70 2.94 3.01 -1.58
CA LEU A 70 4.07 2.35 -2.25
C LEU A 70 4.67 1.24 -1.37
N TYR A 71 4.88 1.55 -0.10
CA TYR A 71 5.43 0.60 0.86
C TYR A 71 4.50 -0.59 1.10
N LEU A 72 3.20 -0.34 1.28
CA LEU A 72 2.18 -1.40 1.43
C LEU A 72 2.09 -2.32 0.22
N ALA A 73 2.27 -1.81 -1.01
CA ALA A 73 2.36 -2.65 -2.20
C ALA A 73 3.57 -3.61 -2.14
N ALA A 74 4.71 -3.14 -1.61
CA ALA A 74 5.87 -3.98 -1.37
C ALA A 74 5.65 -5.01 -0.26
N LEU A 75 4.90 -4.66 0.79
CA LEU A 75 4.54 -5.59 1.88
C LEU A 75 3.59 -6.69 1.38
N GLU A 76 2.58 -6.37 0.57
CA GLU A 76 1.71 -7.38 -0.05
C GLU A 76 2.51 -8.37 -0.91
N ARG A 77 3.50 -7.89 -1.68
CA ARG A 77 4.40 -8.74 -2.46
C ARG A 77 5.20 -9.70 -1.59
N ASN A 78 5.49 -9.30 -0.36
CA ASN A 78 6.29 -10.03 0.62
C ASN A 78 5.44 -10.65 1.76
N GLY A 79 4.17 -10.96 1.51
CA GLY A 79 3.27 -11.53 2.50
C GLY A 79 3.69 -12.91 3.03
N ASP A 80 4.63 -13.57 2.36
CA ASP A 80 5.28 -14.80 2.83
C ASP A 80 6.33 -14.54 3.95
N VAL A 81 6.80 -13.32 4.08
CA VAL A 81 7.73 -12.83 5.12
C VAL A 81 7.02 -11.95 6.13
N VAL A 82 6.29 -10.94 5.66
CA VAL A 82 5.57 -9.97 6.50
C VAL A 82 4.14 -10.42 6.68
N HIS A 83 3.86 -11.06 7.81
CA HIS A 83 2.55 -11.65 8.07
C HIS A 83 1.53 -10.65 8.61
N MET A 84 1.97 -9.61 9.30
CA MET A 84 1.10 -8.58 9.86
C MET A 84 1.74 -7.20 9.75
N THR A 85 0.89 -6.19 9.62
CA THR A 85 1.28 -4.79 9.65
C THR A 85 0.31 -3.98 10.49
N SER A 86 0.80 -2.98 11.22
CA SER A 86 -0.03 -1.99 11.88
C SER A 86 0.61 -0.62 11.81
N TYR A 87 -0.20 0.38 11.48
CA TYR A 87 0.22 1.77 11.48
C TYR A 87 0.28 2.33 12.90
N ALA A 88 1.29 3.13 13.18
CA ALA A 88 1.41 3.88 14.44
C ALA A 88 2.06 5.26 14.21
N PRO A 89 1.70 6.27 15.05
CA PRO A 89 0.64 6.27 16.06
C PRO A 89 -0.77 6.29 15.46
N LEU A 90 -1.72 5.64 16.13
CA LEU A 90 -3.05 5.41 15.56
C LEU A 90 -4.05 6.53 15.87
N LEU A 91 -4.22 6.88 17.15
CA LEU A 91 -5.29 7.76 17.62
C LEU A 91 -4.74 8.90 18.46
N ALA A 92 -5.20 10.12 18.19
CA ALA A 92 -4.86 11.29 18.98
C ALA A 92 -6.06 12.18 19.28
N LYS A 93 -6.19 12.58 20.53
CA LYS A 93 -7.10 13.68 20.89
C LYS A 93 -6.45 15.01 20.54
N GLU A 94 -7.12 15.83 19.73
CA GLU A 94 -6.63 17.17 19.35
C GLU A 94 -6.23 17.99 20.57
N GLY A 95 -5.04 18.60 20.53
CA GLY A 95 -4.48 19.38 21.61
C GLY A 95 -3.97 18.58 22.82
N HIS A 96 -4.04 17.25 22.80
CA HIS A 96 -3.67 16.37 23.91
C HIS A 96 -2.86 15.16 23.44
N THR A 97 -1.95 15.35 22.48
CA THR A 97 -1.06 14.29 21.98
C THR A 97 0.39 14.68 22.17
N GLN A 98 1.25 13.68 22.42
CA GLN A 98 2.71 13.83 22.44
C GLN A 98 3.34 13.54 21.07
N TRP A 99 2.60 12.88 20.18
CA TRP A 99 3.07 12.40 18.88
C TRP A 99 2.39 13.15 17.75
N ASN A 100 3.09 13.26 16.64
CA ASN A 100 2.59 13.85 15.39
C ASN A 100 3.45 13.34 14.22
N PRO A 101 2.88 12.88 13.11
CA PRO A 101 1.43 12.76 12.88
C PRO A 101 0.84 11.50 13.51
N ASP A 102 -0.45 11.55 13.79
CA ASP A 102 -1.28 10.38 14.10
C ASP A 102 -2.20 10.06 12.93
N LEU A 103 -2.69 8.84 12.82
CA LEU A 103 -3.51 8.41 11.69
C LEU A 103 -4.93 8.98 11.75
N ILE A 104 -5.50 9.04 12.97
CA ILE A 104 -6.86 9.51 13.21
C ILE A 104 -6.86 10.48 14.38
N TYR A 105 -7.26 11.70 14.13
CA TYR A 105 -7.51 12.69 15.17
C TYR A 105 -8.97 12.68 15.59
N PHE A 106 -9.24 13.06 16.82
CA PHE A 106 -10.60 13.23 17.30
C PHE A 106 -10.68 14.35 18.37
N ASN A 107 -11.87 14.87 18.54
CA ASN A 107 -12.23 15.74 19.66
C ASN A 107 -13.57 15.29 20.25
N ASN A 108 -14.19 16.11 21.10
CA ASN A 108 -15.42 15.74 21.79
C ASN A 108 -16.67 15.70 20.87
N ARG A 109 -16.54 16.09 19.59
CA ARG A 109 -17.64 16.24 18.64
C ARG A 109 -17.50 15.41 17.37
N GLU A 110 -16.26 15.19 16.92
CA GLU A 110 -15.98 14.60 15.61
C GLU A 110 -14.72 13.77 15.60
N VAL A 111 -14.64 12.86 14.61
CA VAL A 111 -13.45 12.08 14.26
C VAL A 111 -12.93 12.59 12.94
N LYS A 112 -11.62 12.81 12.86
CA LYS A 112 -10.91 13.39 11.70
C LYS A 112 -9.83 12.43 11.17
N PRO A 113 -10.20 11.46 10.35
CA PRO A 113 -9.22 10.60 9.69
C PRO A 113 -8.33 11.43 8.77
N THR A 114 -7.03 11.10 8.76
CA THR A 114 -6.07 11.72 7.82
C THR A 114 -6.15 11.06 6.44
N THR A 115 -5.48 11.65 5.45
CA THR A 115 -5.34 11.03 4.12
C THR A 115 -4.67 9.66 4.20
N GLY A 116 -3.67 9.49 5.09
CA GLY A 116 -3.04 8.20 5.37
C GLY A 116 -4.01 7.14 5.87
N TYR A 117 -5.01 7.52 6.68
CA TYR A 117 -6.06 6.58 7.10
C TYR A 117 -6.79 5.95 5.92
N TYR A 118 -7.10 6.72 4.90
CA TYR A 118 -7.81 6.18 3.73
C TYR A 118 -6.95 5.22 2.93
N VAL A 119 -5.64 5.43 2.87
CA VAL A 119 -4.70 4.45 2.29
C VAL A 119 -4.74 3.15 3.09
N GLN A 120 -4.59 3.21 4.42
CA GLN A 120 -4.64 2.03 5.28
C GLN A 120 -5.98 1.29 5.15
N LYS A 121 -7.10 2.04 5.16
CA LYS A 121 -8.44 1.50 4.97
C LYS A 121 -8.61 0.79 3.63
N LEU A 122 -8.15 1.40 2.55
CA LEU A 122 -8.25 0.82 1.20
C LEU A 122 -7.43 -0.46 1.08
N TYR A 123 -6.22 -0.50 1.64
CA TYR A 123 -5.44 -1.74 1.68
C TYR A 123 -6.12 -2.80 2.53
N GLY A 124 -6.55 -2.47 3.75
CA GLY A 124 -7.18 -3.42 4.67
C GLY A 124 -8.49 -4.00 4.14
N GLN A 125 -9.34 -3.17 3.51
CA GLN A 125 -10.61 -3.62 2.92
C GLN A 125 -10.43 -4.37 1.59
N ASN A 126 -9.27 -4.27 0.96
CA ASN A 126 -8.93 -4.88 -0.30
C ASN A 126 -7.64 -5.73 -0.21
N ALA A 127 -7.38 -6.32 0.94
CA ALA A 127 -6.18 -7.13 1.16
C ALA A 127 -6.18 -8.41 0.30
N GLY A 128 -7.35 -9.02 0.10
CA GLY A 128 -7.41 -10.36 -0.47
C GLY A 128 -6.71 -11.38 0.45
N ASN A 129 -6.42 -12.55 -0.09
CA ASN A 129 -5.67 -13.59 0.62
C ASN A 129 -4.74 -14.39 -0.31
N GLU A 130 -4.66 -14.01 -1.57
CA GLU A 130 -3.75 -14.57 -2.57
C GLU A 130 -3.06 -13.43 -3.32
N TYR A 131 -1.74 -13.32 -3.19
CA TYR A 131 -0.95 -12.38 -3.99
C TYR A 131 -0.75 -12.96 -5.40
N LEU A 132 -1.09 -12.19 -6.42
CA LEU A 132 -0.87 -12.55 -7.83
C LEU A 132 0.42 -11.89 -8.31
N PRO A 133 1.51 -12.65 -8.52
CA PRO A 133 2.78 -12.09 -8.96
C PRO A 133 2.61 -11.25 -10.22
N SER A 134 3.01 -9.99 -10.15
CA SER A 134 2.89 -9.04 -11.24
C SER A 134 4.24 -8.44 -11.60
N LYS A 135 4.38 -8.02 -12.86
CA LYS A 135 5.57 -7.35 -13.38
C LYS A 135 5.22 -5.95 -13.84
N ILE A 136 5.95 -4.97 -13.32
CA ILE A 136 5.88 -3.58 -13.81
C ILE A 136 6.99 -3.37 -14.81
N THR A 137 6.63 -2.87 -15.99
CA THR A 137 7.58 -2.44 -17.02
C THR A 137 7.34 -0.96 -17.28
N LEU A 138 8.39 -0.14 -17.25
CA LEU A 138 8.34 1.30 -17.53
C LEU A 138 9.26 1.60 -18.73
N ASP A 139 8.81 2.46 -19.63
CA ASP A 139 9.63 2.96 -20.73
C ASP A 139 10.78 3.84 -20.20
N ASN A 140 10.52 4.59 -19.14
CA ASN A 140 11.55 5.37 -18.45
C ASN A 140 12.41 4.45 -17.58
N ARG A 141 13.73 4.47 -17.83
CA ARG A 141 14.71 3.63 -17.11
C ARG A 141 15.33 4.32 -15.90
N ASP A 142 14.96 5.58 -15.61
CA ASP A 142 15.46 6.27 -14.44
C ASP A 142 14.92 5.63 -13.16
N ASP A 143 15.81 5.23 -12.29
CA ASP A 143 15.49 4.62 -10.99
C ASP A 143 14.62 5.53 -10.12
N GLN A 144 14.80 6.84 -10.20
CA GLN A 144 13.99 7.79 -9.44
C GLN A 144 12.54 7.82 -9.93
N VAL A 145 12.31 7.57 -11.22
CA VAL A 145 10.97 7.40 -11.77
C VAL A 145 10.37 6.05 -11.34
N ARG A 146 11.13 4.97 -11.50
CA ARG A 146 10.68 3.61 -11.18
C ARG A 146 10.25 3.47 -9.73
N LYS A 147 10.99 4.04 -8.78
CA LYS A 147 10.70 3.99 -7.34
C LYS A 147 9.41 4.72 -6.95
N ARG A 148 8.84 5.52 -7.83
CA ARG A 148 7.62 6.29 -7.61
C ARG A 148 6.35 5.65 -8.19
N ILE A 149 6.49 4.48 -8.80
CA ILE A 149 5.37 3.70 -9.34
C ILE A 149 5.35 2.33 -8.65
N ALA A 150 4.20 1.93 -8.17
CA ALA A 150 4.00 0.58 -7.66
C ALA A 150 2.66 0.00 -8.13
N ALA A 151 2.63 -1.32 -8.20
CA ALA A 151 1.41 -2.08 -8.40
C ALA A 151 1.39 -3.29 -7.46
N SER A 152 0.20 -3.65 -7.01
CA SER A 152 -0.06 -4.90 -6.31
C SER A 152 -1.37 -5.47 -6.83
N ILE A 153 -1.37 -6.76 -7.15
CA ILE A 153 -2.57 -7.47 -7.58
C ILE A 153 -2.81 -8.63 -6.63
N VAL A 154 -3.99 -8.67 -6.06
CA VAL A 154 -4.39 -9.73 -5.13
C VAL A 154 -5.73 -10.31 -5.54
N ARG A 155 -6.00 -11.55 -5.11
CA ARG A 155 -7.32 -12.18 -5.22
C ARG A 155 -7.93 -12.35 -3.84
N ASP A 156 -9.21 -12.10 -3.76
CA ASP A 156 -10.06 -12.54 -2.66
C ASP A 156 -10.64 -13.90 -3.03
N SER A 157 -10.09 -14.98 -2.50
CA SER A 157 -10.50 -16.34 -2.87
C SER A 157 -11.93 -16.68 -2.45
N ALA A 158 -12.49 -15.97 -1.48
CA ALA A 158 -13.88 -16.18 -1.04
C ALA A 158 -14.89 -15.65 -2.05
N SER A 159 -14.63 -14.48 -2.65
CA SER A 159 -15.49 -13.89 -3.69
C SER A 159 -15.03 -14.20 -5.11
N GLY A 160 -13.77 -14.56 -5.28
CA GLY A 160 -13.09 -14.68 -6.58
C GLY A 160 -12.71 -13.33 -7.20
N ASP A 161 -12.94 -12.22 -6.48
CA ASP A 161 -12.63 -10.89 -6.98
C ASP A 161 -11.11 -10.70 -7.16
N VAL A 162 -10.74 -10.04 -8.24
CA VAL A 162 -9.36 -9.56 -8.46
C VAL A 162 -9.28 -8.09 -8.12
N ILE A 163 -8.26 -7.72 -7.37
CA ILE A 163 -8.08 -6.37 -6.87
C ILE A 163 -6.73 -5.85 -7.36
N VAL A 164 -6.78 -4.83 -8.20
CA VAL A 164 -5.61 -4.14 -8.75
C VAL A 164 -5.40 -2.85 -7.96
N LYS A 165 -4.20 -2.67 -7.42
CA LYS A 165 -3.78 -1.46 -6.70
C LYS A 165 -2.63 -0.83 -7.47
N LEU A 166 -2.78 0.44 -7.82
CA LEU A 166 -1.78 1.21 -8.58
C LEU A 166 -1.43 2.47 -7.82
N VAL A 167 -0.14 2.74 -7.66
CA VAL A 167 0.36 3.95 -6.98
C VAL A 167 1.24 4.74 -7.92
N ASN A 168 0.98 6.03 -8.02
CA ASN A 168 1.77 6.99 -8.78
C ASN A 168 2.16 8.18 -7.89
N LEU A 169 3.44 8.27 -7.53
CA LEU A 169 4.01 9.41 -6.79
C LEU A 169 4.75 10.38 -7.73
N LEU A 170 4.50 10.31 -9.03
CA LEU A 170 5.04 11.26 -10.01
C LEU A 170 4.09 12.48 -10.15
N PRO A 171 4.65 13.64 -10.53
CA PRO A 171 3.86 14.87 -10.77
C PRO A 171 3.14 14.86 -12.14
N VAL A 172 3.08 13.72 -12.79
CA VAL A 172 2.49 13.54 -14.13
C VAL A 172 1.61 12.32 -14.15
N GLU A 173 0.60 12.35 -15.02
CA GLU A 173 -0.19 11.18 -15.36
C GLU A 173 0.67 10.12 -16.07
N VAL A 174 0.34 8.86 -15.87
CA VAL A 174 1.04 7.73 -16.49
C VAL A 174 0.03 6.89 -17.27
N ASN A 175 0.25 6.79 -18.58
CA ASN A 175 -0.51 5.86 -19.40
C ASN A 175 -0.06 4.43 -19.05
N THR A 176 -1.00 3.65 -18.56
CA THR A 176 -0.74 2.31 -18.02
C THR A 176 -1.56 1.30 -18.81
N ASN A 177 -0.92 0.28 -19.35
CA ASN A 177 -1.61 -0.89 -19.85
C ASN A 177 -1.63 -1.96 -18.77
N VAL A 178 -2.81 -2.38 -18.35
CA VAL A 178 -3.05 -3.42 -17.36
C VAL A 178 -3.36 -4.72 -18.10
N ASP A 179 -2.50 -5.72 -17.95
CA ASP A 179 -2.66 -7.05 -18.54
C ASP A 179 -3.00 -8.05 -17.43
N LEU A 180 -4.22 -8.54 -17.44
CA LEU A 180 -4.76 -9.52 -16.49
C LEU A 180 -4.90 -10.92 -17.14
N SER A 181 -4.17 -11.18 -18.21
CA SER A 181 -4.20 -12.49 -18.88
C SER A 181 -3.86 -13.62 -17.89
N GLY A 182 -4.67 -14.66 -17.91
CA GLY A 182 -4.46 -15.85 -17.07
C GLY A 182 -5.08 -15.81 -15.68
N ILE A 183 -5.73 -14.70 -15.28
CA ILE A 183 -6.40 -14.63 -13.96
C ILE A 183 -7.80 -15.29 -13.94
N GLY A 184 -8.32 -15.71 -15.09
CA GLY A 184 -9.68 -16.25 -15.28
C GLY A 184 -10.67 -15.19 -15.77
N ALA A 185 -11.92 -15.61 -15.99
CA ALA A 185 -12.97 -14.74 -16.51
C ALA A 185 -13.41 -13.70 -15.47
N ILE A 186 -13.50 -12.45 -15.92
CA ILE A 186 -13.88 -11.29 -15.09
C ILE A 186 -15.11 -10.58 -15.69
N GLN A 187 -15.82 -9.81 -14.87
CA GLN A 187 -16.86 -8.91 -15.34
C GLN A 187 -16.25 -7.71 -16.07
N SER A 188 -16.99 -7.14 -17.04
CA SER A 188 -16.54 -5.98 -17.82
C SER A 188 -16.64 -4.64 -17.10
N SER A 189 -17.24 -4.59 -15.93
CA SER A 189 -17.33 -3.40 -15.09
C SER A 189 -16.70 -3.64 -13.73
N ALA A 190 -15.94 -2.68 -13.25
CA ALA A 190 -15.24 -2.75 -11.97
C ALA A 190 -15.54 -1.53 -11.11
N LYS A 191 -15.53 -1.72 -9.78
CA LYS A 191 -15.53 -0.63 -8.83
C LYS A 191 -14.12 -0.03 -8.77
N ARG A 192 -14.02 1.29 -8.94
CA ARG A 192 -12.77 2.03 -8.83
C ARG A 192 -12.84 3.02 -7.67
N THR A 193 -11.76 3.09 -6.89
CA THR A 193 -11.56 4.10 -5.85
C THR A 193 -10.25 4.81 -6.11
N VAL A 194 -10.26 6.14 -6.17
CA VAL A 194 -9.10 6.97 -6.46
C VAL A 194 -8.88 7.99 -5.36
N LEU A 195 -7.66 8.03 -4.83
CA LEU A 195 -7.15 9.08 -3.96
C LEU A 195 -6.09 9.85 -4.75
N THR A 196 -6.31 11.14 -5.02
CA THR A 196 -5.38 11.99 -5.80
C THR A 196 -5.45 13.44 -5.36
N GLY A 197 -4.35 14.17 -5.52
CA GLY A 197 -4.24 15.58 -5.19
C GLY A 197 -2.81 16.10 -5.38
N LYS A 198 -2.55 17.36 -5.03
CA LYS A 198 -1.19 17.91 -4.98
C LYS A 198 -0.47 17.40 -3.72
N PRO A 199 0.87 17.36 -3.67
CA PRO A 199 1.64 16.78 -2.55
C PRO A 199 1.23 17.26 -1.16
N THR A 200 0.82 18.52 -1.03
CA THR A 200 0.43 19.14 0.24
C THR A 200 -1.05 19.00 0.59
N ASP A 201 -1.86 18.46 -0.32
CA ASP A 201 -3.31 18.34 -0.13
C ASP A 201 -3.64 17.20 0.85
N THR A 202 -4.87 17.25 1.36
CA THR A 202 -5.46 16.21 2.22
C THR A 202 -6.78 15.73 1.61
N PRO A 203 -6.75 15.13 0.41
CA PRO A 203 -7.95 14.70 -0.29
C PRO A 203 -8.62 13.51 0.38
N LEU A 204 -9.90 13.34 0.04
CA LEU A 204 -10.66 12.13 0.31
C LEU A 204 -10.70 11.24 -0.94
N PRO A 205 -10.80 9.91 -0.79
CA PRO A 205 -10.96 9.03 -1.94
C PRO A 205 -12.34 9.22 -2.60
N VAL A 206 -12.36 9.11 -3.92
CA VAL A 206 -13.57 9.16 -4.75
C VAL A 206 -13.82 7.79 -5.34
N GLU A 207 -15.06 7.33 -5.27
CA GLU A 207 -15.49 6.05 -5.81
C GLU A 207 -16.36 6.22 -7.05
N ASP A 208 -16.10 5.41 -8.07
CA ASP A 208 -16.92 5.28 -9.27
C ASP A 208 -16.85 3.86 -9.86
N THR A 209 -17.35 3.70 -11.07
CA THR A 209 -17.21 2.47 -11.86
C THR A 209 -16.49 2.75 -13.15
N MET A 210 -15.74 1.76 -13.64
CA MET A 210 -15.06 1.83 -14.93
C MET A 210 -15.23 0.53 -15.72
N GLU A 211 -15.16 0.63 -17.03
CA GLU A 211 -15.06 -0.52 -17.91
C GLU A 211 -13.66 -1.14 -17.81
N VAL A 212 -13.64 -2.47 -17.77
CA VAL A 212 -12.42 -3.26 -17.73
C VAL A 212 -12.53 -4.45 -18.69
N ALA A 213 -11.39 -4.95 -19.12
CA ALA A 213 -11.27 -6.17 -19.91
C ALA A 213 -10.06 -6.96 -19.42
N GLU A 214 -9.78 -8.12 -19.99
CA GLU A 214 -8.55 -8.88 -19.71
C GLU A 214 -7.28 -8.02 -19.91
N LYS A 215 -7.34 -7.12 -20.89
CA LYS A 215 -6.32 -6.06 -21.09
C LYS A 215 -7.04 -4.74 -21.29
N PHE A 216 -6.62 -3.73 -20.57
CA PHE A 216 -7.20 -2.40 -20.67
C PHE A 216 -6.17 -1.31 -20.39
N ASP A 217 -6.39 -0.16 -21.01
CA ASP A 217 -5.60 1.03 -20.75
C ASP A 217 -6.21 1.82 -19.59
N TYR A 218 -5.34 2.34 -18.75
CA TYR A 218 -5.72 3.18 -17.63
C TYR A 218 -4.79 4.38 -17.53
N GLN A 219 -5.37 5.57 -17.55
CA GLN A 219 -4.63 6.80 -17.29
C GLN A 219 -4.51 6.99 -15.78
N LEU A 220 -3.37 6.58 -15.23
CA LEU A 220 -3.09 6.66 -13.80
C LEU A 220 -2.78 8.11 -13.42
N PRO A 221 -3.64 8.78 -12.61
CA PRO A 221 -3.47 10.21 -12.34
C PRO A 221 -2.14 10.54 -11.65
N ALA A 222 -1.68 11.78 -11.82
CA ALA A 222 -0.55 12.28 -11.04
C ALA A 222 -0.86 12.22 -9.55
N TYR A 223 0.15 11.91 -8.73
CA TYR A 223 0.00 11.82 -7.27
C TYR A 223 -1.26 11.06 -6.85
N SER A 224 -1.35 9.78 -7.19
CA SER A 224 -2.55 8.99 -6.96
C SER A 224 -2.30 7.61 -6.38
N PHE A 225 -3.31 7.13 -5.67
CA PHE A 225 -3.50 5.73 -5.32
C PHE A 225 -4.87 5.29 -5.85
N THR A 226 -4.86 4.27 -6.70
CA THR A 226 -6.06 3.71 -7.33
C THR A 226 -6.26 2.27 -6.90
N VAL A 227 -7.46 1.92 -6.50
CA VAL A 227 -7.90 0.54 -6.26
C VAL A 227 -9.00 0.21 -7.25
N ILE A 228 -8.82 -0.86 -8.03
CA ILE A 228 -9.81 -1.37 -8.99
C ILE A 228 -10.20 -2.77 -8.53
N ARG A 229 -11.42 -2.94 -8.05
CA ARG A 229 -11.97 -4.23 -7.65
C ARG A 229 -12.86 -4.79 -8.73
N ILE A 230 -12.45 -5.91 -9.30
CA ILE A 230 -13.04 -6.56 -10.47
C ILE A 230 -13.69 -7.86 -10.01
N LYS A 231 -14.97 -8.01 -10.21
CA LYS A 231 -15.68 -9.25 -9.85
C LYS A 231 -15.33 -10.37 -10.82
N LYS A 232 -15.24 -11.60 -10.29
CA LYS A 232 -15.23 -12.82 -11.11
C LYS A 232 -16.50 -12.85 -11.99
N ALA A 233 -16.36 -13.27 -13.24
CA ALA A 233 -17.53 -13.49 -14.06
C ALA A 233 -18.39 -14.63 -13.48
N ASN A 234 -19.70 -14.51 -13.59
CA ASN A 234 -20.59 -15.60 -13.22
C ASN A 234 -20.35 -16.79 -14.13
N GLU A 235 -20.23 -17.97 -13.57
CA GLU A 235 -20.24 -19.21 -14.36
C GLU A 235 -21.64 -19.33 -15.01
N LYS A 236 -21.65 -19.51 -16.34
CA LYS A 236 -22.89 -19.74 -17.09
C LYS A 236 -23.36 -21.17 -16.88
#